data_a65e75d335dbb7afadfce30ee56418b5
#
_entry.id   a65e75d335dbb7afadfce30ee56418b5
#
_cell.length_a   1.000
_cell.length_b   1.000
_cell.length_c   1.000
_cell.angle_alpha   90.00
_cell.angle_beta   90.00
_cell.angle_gamma   90.00
#
_symmetry.space_group_name_H-M   'P 1'
#
loop_
_entity.id
_entity.type
_entity.pdbx_description
1 polymer ?
#
loop_
_entity_poly.entity_id
_entity_poly.type
_entity_poly.pdbx_seq_one_letter_code
_entity_poly.pdbx_strand_id
1 'polypeptide(L)'
;MTTHVTIIGGGIAGLSTAFYLQTQSRGVGLPLQYTLVEHRPRLGGKIVTRHINDFVIEGGPDSFVTMKPWGIQLCKDLGLENRLIPTNDDRRNIYVLKNGKLVPFPGGYRLTVPTEFIPFALSPLISPLGKLRMGFDLLIPPRSEHGDESLASF
;
A
#
# COMPACT_ATOMS: atom_id res chain seq x y z
N MET A 1 -32.99 -22.53 2.58
CA MET A 1 -32.79 -21.53 1.49
C MET A 1 -31.31 -21.39 1.23
N THR A 2 -30.87 -21.43 0.00
CA THR A 2 -29.47 -21.21 -0.37
C THR A 2 -29.24 -19.70 -0.54
N THR A 3 -28.31 -19.14 0.23
CA THR A 3 -27.93 -17.72 0.08
C THR A 3 -27.02 -17.56 -1.12
N HIS A 4 -27.33 -16.61 -2.00
CA HIS A 4 -26.50 -16.27 -3.15
C HIS A 4 -25.87 -14.87 -2.96
N VAL A 5 -24.53 -14.76 -3.07
CA VAL A 5 -23.77 -13.52 -2.90
C VAL A 5 -23.12 -13.14 -4.22
N THR A 6 -23.31 -11.90 -4.66
CA THR A 6 -22.60 -11.37 -5.81
C THR A 6 -21.45 -10.48 -5.37
N ILE A 7 -20.23 -10.80 -5.81
CA ILE A 7 -19.00 -10.07 -5.52
C ILE A 7 -18.63 -9.29 -6.78
N ILE A 8 -18.50 -7.96 -6.66
CA ILE A 8 -18.14 -7.10 -7.78
C ILE A 8 -16.66 -6.71 -7.67
N GLY A 9 -15.90 -7.08 -8.70
CA GLY A 9 -14.47 -6.83 -8.82
C GLY A 9 -13.60 -8.03 -8.41
N GLY A 10 -12.73 -8.45 -9.32
CA GLY A 10 -11.78 -9.57 -9.17
C GLY A 10 -10.39 -9.13 -8.72
N GLY A 11 -10.28 -7.99 -8.01
CA GLY A 11 -9.04 -7.59 -7.33
C GLY A 11 -8.84 -8.33 -6.02
N ILE A 12 -7.78 -7.98 -5.26
CA ILE A 12 -7.43 -8.64 -4.00
C ILE A 12 -8.61 -8.68 -3.01
N ALA A 13 -9.38 -7.59 -2.91
CA ALA A 13 -10.52 -7.52 -1.99
C ALA A 13 -11.61 -8.52 -2.37
N GLY A 14 -12.03 -8.54 -3.66
CA GLY A 14 -13.08 -9.46 -4.11
C GLY A 14 -12.65 -10.92 -4.03
N LEU A 15 -11.40 -11.23 -4.41
CA LEU A 15 -10.86 -12.58 -4.31
C LEU A 15 -10.75 -13.06 -2.86
N SER A 16 -10.30 -12.20 -1.95
CA SER A 16 -10.25 -12.52 -0.51
C SER A 16 -11.65 -12.73 0.06
N THR A 17 -12.62 -11.90 -0.36
CA THR A 17 -14.03 -12.07 0.03
C THR A 17 -14.55 -13.43 -0.42
N ALA A 18 -14.32 -13.80 -1.68
CA ALA A 18 -14.74 -15.11 -2.20
C ALA A 18 -14.10 -16.27 -1.42
N PHE A 19 -12.80 -16.17 -1.16
CA PHE A 19 -12.05 -17.17 -0.38
C PHE A 19 -12.63 -17.35 1.02
N TYR A 20 -12.80 -16.27 1.75
CA TYR A 20 -13.32 -16.34 3.13
C TYR A 20 -14.79 -16.77 3.19
N LEU A 21 -15.63 -16.31 2.25
CA LEU A 21 -17.01 -16.81 2.15
C LEU A 21 -17.04 -18.32 1.94
N GLN A 22 -16.23 -18.83 1.01
CA GLN A 22 -16.17 -20.26 0.74
C GLN A 22 -15.64 -21.05 1.94
N THR A 23 -14.59 -20.56 2.60
CA THR A 23 -13.97 -21.26 3.73
C THR A 23 -14.90 -21.28 4.94
N GLN A 24 -15.49 -20.13 5.27
CA GLN A 24 -16.38 -20.01 6.43
C GLN A 24 -17.70 -20.74 6.23
N SER A 25 -18.30 -20.65 5.04
CA SER A 25 -19.56 -21.35 4.75
C SER A 25 -19.42 -22.87 4.86
N ARG A 26 -18.27 -23.41 4.41
CA ARG A 26 -17.95 -24.84 4.57
C ARG A 26 -17.76 -25.21 6.03
N GLY A 27 -17.09 -24.36 6.83
CA GLY A 27 -16.84 -24.60 8.24
C GLY A 27 -18.10 -24.68 9.10
N VAL A 28 -19.15 -23.96 8.72
CA VAL A 28 -20.45 -23.94 9.44
C VAL A 28 -21.58 -24.71 8.72
N GLY A 29 -21.26 -25.38 7.61
CA GLY A 29 -22.24 -26.16 6.87
C GLY A 29 -23.35 -25.35 6.20
N LEU A 30 -23.14 -24.05 5.95
CA LEU A 30 -24.12 -23.18 5.31
C LEU A 30 -24.10 -23.36 3.78
N PRO A 31 -25.26 -23.63 3.13
CA PRO A 31 -25.36 -23.69 1.69
C PRO A 31 -25.24 -22.27 1.10
N LEU A 32 -24.04 -21.89 0.70
CA LEU A 32 -23.72 -20.60 0.09
C LEU A 32 -23.30 -20.81 -1.37
N GLN A 33 -23.85 -19.98 -2.24
CA GLN A 33 -23.38 -19.81 -3.60
C GLN A 33 -22.88 -18.39 -3.79
N TYR A 34 -21.82 -18.19 -4.59
CA TYR A 34 -21.39 -16.85 -4.93
C TYR A 34 -21.02 -16.75 -6.41
N THR A 35 -21.20 -15.54 -6.96
CA THR A 35 -20.75 -15.16 -8.30
C THR A 35 -19.80 -13.99 -8.17
N LEU A 36 -18.59 -14.11 -8.72
CA LEU A 36 -17.64 -13.01 -8.83
C LEU A 36 -17.70 -12.43 -10.23
N VAL A 37 -17.96 -11.14 -10.32
CA VAL A 37 -18.06 -10.38 -11.59
C VAL A 37 -16.84 -9.49 -11.72
N GLU A 38 -16.07 -9.67 -12.80
CA GLU A 38 -14.91 -8.84 -13.14
C GLU A 38 -15.08 -8.28 -14.54
N HIS A 39 -14.80 -6.97 -14.68
CA HIS A 39 -14.91 -6.29 -15.97
C HIS A 39 -13.75 -6.62 -16.92
N ARG A 40 -12.56 -6.87 -16.38
CA ARG A 40 -11.37 -7.18 -17.18
C ARG A 40 -11.25 -8.68 -17.45
N PRO A 41 -10.56 -9.07 -18.53
CA PRO A 41 -10.37 -10.49 -18.88
C PRO A 41 -9.43 -11.25 -17.93
N ARG A 42 -8.95 -10.61 -16.85
CA ARG A 42 -8.06 -11.22 -15.85
C ARG A 42 -8.45 -10.84 -14.43
N LEU A 43 -8.18 -11.73 -13.49
CA LEU A 43 -8.26 -11.48 -12.06
C LEU A 43 -6.97 -10.82 -11.53
N GLY A 44 -6.98 -10.36 -10.28
CA GLY A 44 -5.83 -9.74 -9.60
C GLY A 44 -5.89 -8.20 -9.55
N GLY A 45 -6.75 -7.57 -10.34
CA GLY A 45 -6.94 -6.11 -10.31
C GLY A 45 -5.64 -5.33 -10.60
N LYS A 46 -5.18 -4.54 -9.62
CA LYS A 46 -3.94 -3.74 -9.71
C LYS A 46 -2.67 -4.57 -9.51
N ILE A 47 -2.75 -5.77 -8.96
CA ILE A 47 -1.59 -6.66 -8.80
C ILE A 47 -1.28 -7.27 -10.16
N VAL A 48 -0.13 -6.92 -10.71
CA VAL A 48 0.30 -7.36 -12.05
C VAL A 48 1.79 -7.68 -11.99
N THR A 49 2.12 -8.94 -12.20
CA THR A 49 3.51 -9.39 -12.35
C THR A 49 3.71 -9.86 -13.79
N ARG A 50 4.77 -9.44 -14.43
CA ARG A 50 5.17 -9.86 -15.78
C ARG A 50 6.54 -10.52 -15.72
N HIS A 51 6.68 -11.60 -16.45
CA HIS A 51 7.96 -12.25 -16.69
C HIS A 51 8.40 -11.92 -18.12
N ILE A 52 9.52 -11.22 -18.26
CA ILE A 52 10.09 -10.83 -19.56
C ILE A 52 11.54 -11.28 -19.54
N ASN A 53 11.87 -12.28 -20.37
CA ASN A 53 13.13 -13.00 -20.31
C ASN A 53 13.37 -13.52 -18.88
N ASP A 54 14.52 -13.21 -18.27
CA ASP A 54 14.87 -13.62 -16.91
C ASP A 54 14.46 -12.59 -15.83
N PHE A 55 13.69 -11.56 -16.21
CA PHE A 55 13.25 -10.49 -15.28
C PHE A 55 11.82 -10.72 -14.81
N VAL A 56 11.62 -10.48 -13.52
CA VAL A 56 10.29 -10.33 -12.91
C VAL A 56 10.00 -8.85 -12.77
N ILE A 57 8.95 -8.39 -13.45
CA ILE A 57 8.57 -6.97 -13.48
C ILE A 57 7.22 -6.83 -12.80
N GLU A 58 7.21 -6.11 -11.69
CA GLU A 58 5.99 -5.74 -11.00
C GLU A 58 5.39 -4.48 -11.65
N GLY A 59 4.21 -4.63 -12.22
CA GLY A 59 3.46 -3.55 -12.87
C GLY A 59 2.41 -2.89 -11.96
N GLY A 60 2.46 -3.19 -10.67
CA GLY A 60 1.55 -2.69 -9.65
C GLY A 60 2.23 -2.70 -8.28
N PRO A 61 1.47 -2.95 -7.19
CA PRO A 61 2.06 -3.12 -5.86
C PRO A 61 3.01 -4.32 -5.84
N ASP A 62 4.22 -4.10 -5.36
CA ASP A 62 5.31 -5.10 -5.21
C ASP A 62 5.46 -5.58 -3.77
N SER A 63 4.90 -4.84 -2.84
CA SER A 63 5.04 -5.10 -1.41
C SER A 63 3.82 -4.62 -0.63
N PHE A 64 3.71 -5.07 0.62
CA PHE A 64 2.70 -4.58 1.56
C PHE A 64 3.29 -4.39 2.95
N VAL A 65 2.70 -3.47 3.71
CA VAL A 65 3.16 -3.17 5.07
C VAL A 65 2.60 -4.16 6.08
N THR A 66 3.45 -4.64 6.98
CA THR A 66 3.11 -5.63 7.99
C THR A 66 2.45 -5.05 9.25
N MET A 67 2.37 -3.72 9.36
CA MET A 67 1.69 -3.04 10.49
C MET A 67 0.21 -3.43 10.62
N LYS A 68 -0.43 -3.84 9.51
CA LYS A 68 -1.78 -4.40 9.51
C LYS A 68 -1.70 -5.90 9.27
N PRO A 69 -2.26 -6.73 10.16
CA PRO A 69 -2.04 -8.18 10.13
C PRO A 69 -2.76 -8.91 8.99
N TRP A 70 -3.74 -8.26 8.35
CA TRP A 70 -4.66 -8.90 7.41
C TRP A 70 -3.97 -9.53 6.19
N GLY A 71 -2.93 -8.88 5.64
CA GLY A 71 -2.18 -9.41 4.51
C GLY A 71 -1.38 -10.67 4.88
N ILE A 72 -0.72 -10.64 6.05
CA ILE A 72 0.00 -11.81 6.57
C ILE A 72 -0.98 -12.94 6.87
N GLN A 73 -2.11 -12.64 7.49
CA GLN A 73 -3.13 -13.65 7.81
C GLN A 73 -3.65 -14.32 6.54
N LEU A 74 -3.98 -13.55 5.51
CA LEU A 74 -4.39 -14.12 4.23
C LEU A 74 -3.32 -15.03 3.62
N CYS A 75 -2.05 -14.65 3.68
CA CYS A 75 -0.95 -15.50 3.21
C CYS A 75 -0.87 -16.82 4.00
N LYS A 76 -1.07 -16.78 5.33
CA LYS A 76 -1.13 -17.98 6.16
C LYS A 76 -2.29 -18.88 5.79
N ASP A 77 -3.48 -18.32 5.66
CA ASP A 77 -4.70 -19.05 5.33
C ASP A 77 -4.62 -19.71 3.93
N LEU A 78 -3.82 -19.12 3.04
CA LEU A 78 -3.51 -19.64 1.72
C LEU A 78 -2.30 -20.61 1.68
N GLY A 79 -1.61 -20.83 2.81
CA GLY A 79 -0.40 -21.66 2.88
C GLY A 79 0.83 -21.04 2.19
N LEU A 80 0.85 -19.70 2.07
CA LEU A 80 1.91 -18.95 1.39
C LEU A 80 2.91 -18.29 2.36
N GLU A 81 2.85 -18.57 3.65
CA GLU A 81 3.68 -17.92 4.67
C GLU A 81 5.19 -18.05 4.35
N ASN A 82 5.62 -19.25 3.95
CA ASN A 82 7.02 -19.53 3.61
C ASN A 82 7.50 -18.87 2.31
N ARG A 83 6.60 -18.21 1.56
CA ARG A 83 6.91 -17.48 0.34
C ARG A 83 7.01 -15.98 0.55
N LEU A 84 6.75 -15.50 1.77
CA LEU A 84 6.92 -14.09 2.12
C LEU A 84 8.41 -13.77 2.24
N ILE A 85 8.85 -12.76 1.51
CA ILE A 85 10.23 -12.29 1.52
C ILE A 85 10.27 -10.97 2.28
N PRO A 86 11.02 -10.87 3.40
CA PRO A 86 11.16 -9.60 4.12
C PRO A 86 12.00 -8.59 3.32
N THR A 87 11.84 -7.31 3.65
CA THR A 87 12.74 -6.27 3.13
C THR A 87 14.14 -6.46 3.66
N ASN A 88 15.13 -6.15 2.81
CA ASN A 88 16.53 -6.14 3.23
C ASN A 88 16.82 -4.81 3.98
N ASP A 89 16.92 -4.90 5.31
CA ASP A 89 17.12 -3.74 6.18
C ASP A 89 18.49 -3.07 5.99
N ASP A 90 19.50 -3.82 5.55
CA ASP A 90 20.85 -3.31 5.30
C ASP A 90 20.92 -2.44 4.02
N ARG A 91 19.90 -2.47 3.18
CA ARG A 91 19.86 -1.76 1.89
C ARG A 91 18.64 -0.85 1.74
N ARG A 92 18.19 -0.24 2.81
CA ARG A 92 17.05 0.71 2.81
C ARG A 92 17.42 2.11 2.31
N ASN A 93 18.27 2.22 1.33
CA ASN A 93 18.64 3.51 0.77
C ASN A 93 17.58 3.99 -0.22
N ILE A 94 16.91 5.08 0.11
CA ILE A 94 15.98 5.76 -0.79
C ILE A 94 16.69 6.95 -1.40
N TYR A 95 16.60 7.11 -2.70
CA TYR A 95 17.17 8.23 -3.43
C TYR A 95 16.09 8.97 -4.21
N VAL A 96 16.22 10.28 -4.29
CA VAL A 96 15.38 11.15 -5.11
C VAL A 96 16.20 11.74 -6.24
N LEU A 97 15.73 11.64 -7.46
CA LEU A 97 16.36 12.30 -8.60
C LEU A 97 16.03 13.80 -8.57
N LYS A 98 17.03 14.64 -8.30
CA LYS A 98 16.91 16.09 -8.28
C LYS A 98 17.96 16.69 -9.19
N ASN A 99 17.54 17.45 -10.19
CA ASN A 99 18.43 18.12 -11.18
C ASN A 99 19.47 17.16 -11.80
N GLY A 100 19.03 15.96 -12.20
CA GLY A 100 19.89 14.94 -12.80
C GLY A 100 20.83 14.21 -11.84
N LYS A 101 20.75 14.46 -10.52
CA LYS A 101 21.58 13.81 -9.50
C LYS A 101 20.72 13.01 -8.52
N LEU A 102 21.21 11.84 -8.13
CA LEU A 102 20.61 11.05 -7.06
C LEU A 102 20.99 11.66 -5.71
N VAL A 103 19.99 12.14 -5.00
CA VAL A 103 20.14 12.70 -3.66
C VAL A 103 19.56 11.73 -2.67
N PRO A 104 20.29 11.32 -1.62
CA PRO A 104 19.76 10.41 -0.61
C PRO A 104 18.59 11.07 0.12
N PHE A 105 17.54 10.28 0.33
CA PHE A 105 16.41 10.70 1.15
C PHE A 105 16.85 10.70 2.62
N PRO A 106 16.63 11.80 3.35
CA PRO A 106 17.09 11.88 4.74
C PRO A 106 16.36 10.86 5.63
N GLY A 107 17.06 10.34 6.63
CA GLY A 107 16.45 9.54 7.68
C GLY A 107 15.44 10.34 8.51
N GLY A 108 14.69 9.64 9.38
CA GLY A 108 13.75 10.30 10.28
C GLY A 108 12.50 10.84 9.60
N TYR A 109 12.04 10.18 8.54
CA TYR A 109 10.75 10.48 7.92
C TYR A 109 9.74 9.37 8.21
N ARG A 110 8.53 9.77 8.57
CA ARG A 110 7.37 8.90 8.65
C ARG A 110 6.40 9.29 7.54
N LEU A 111 6.39 8.51 6.45
CA LEU A 111 5.75 8.89 5.20
C LEU A 111 6.34 10.21 4.65
N THR A 112 5.59 11.29 4.64
CA THR A 112 6.02 12.62 4.16
C THR A 112 6.39 13.58 5.28
N VAL A 113 6.20 13.19 6.55
CA VAL A 113 6.42 14.06 7.70
C VAL A 113 7.82 13.81 8.28
N PRO A 114 8.68 14.84 8.35
CA PRO A 114 9.98 14.74 9.03
C PRO A 114 9.76 14.59 10.54
N THR A 115 10.30 13.52 11.11
CA THR A 115 10.26 13.26 12.56
C THR A 115 11.59 13.63 13.25
N GLU A 116 12.64 13.84 12.47
CA GLU A 116 13.95 14.25 12.96
C GLU A 116 14.36 15.58 12.32
N PHE A 117 14.61 16.59 13.14
CA PHE A 117 14.88 17.94 12.67
C PHE A 117 16.23 18.07 11.96
N ILE A 118 17.30 17.46 12.47
CA ILE A 118 18.67 17.65 11.95
C ILE A 118 18.81 17.05 10.54
N PRO A 119 18.44 15.78 10.26
CA PRO A 119 18.51 15.23 8.93
C PRO A 119 17.67 16.02 7.92
N PHE A 120 16.50 16.51 8.35
CA PHE A 120 15.66 17.38 7.54
C PHE A 120 16.34 18.71 7.20
N ALA A 121 16.88 19.41 8.21
CA ALA A 121 17.52 20.70 8.05
C ALA A 121 18.76 20.65 7.13
N LEU A 122 19.53 19.56 7.18
CA LEU A 122 20.74 19.38 6.37
C LEU A 122 20.45 18.81 4.96
N SER A 123 19.26 18.26 4.72
CA SER A 123 18.92 17.63 3.44
C SER A 123 18.90 18.66 2.28
N PRO A 124 19.54 18.37 1.15
CA PRO A 124 19.49 19.25 -0.04
C PRO A 124 18.22 19.07 -0.86
N LEU A 125 17.30 18.16 -0.47
CA LEU A 125 16.07 17.89 -1.23
C LEU A 125 15.14 19.09 -1.28
N ILE A 126 15.01 19.79 -0.15
CA ILE A 126 14.14 20.96 -0.02
C ILE A 126 15.02 22.21 0.08
N SER A 127 14.64 23.26 -0.64
CA SER A 127 15.36 24.54 -0.59
C SER A 127 15.28 25.17 0.81
N PRO A 128 16.24 26.04 1.19
CA PRO A 128 16.19 26.72 2.48
C PRO A 128 14.90 27.50 2.70
N LEU A 129 14.40 28.16 1.66
CA LEU A 129 13.12 28.86 1.70
C LEU A 129 11.95 27.89 1.91
N GLY A 130 11.96 26.72 1.25
CA GLY A 130 10.96 25.68 1.43
C GLY A 130 10.94 25.15 2.87
N LYS A 131 12.12 24.93 3.45
CA LYS A 131 12.24 24.52 4.86
C LYS A 131 11.66 25.57 5.82
N LEU A 132 11.97 26.85 5.57
CA LEU A 132 11.43 27.96 6.34
C LEU A 132 9.89 27.98 6.25
N ARG A 133 9.33 27.83 5.03
CA ARG A 133 7.90 27.76 4.82
C ARG A 133 7.25 26.60 5.58
N MET A 134 7.86 25.41 5.55
CA MET A 134 7.39 24.27 6.33
C MET A 134 7.42 24.52 7.83
N GLY A 135 8.37 25.33 8.32
CA GLY A 135 8.42 25.75 9.71
C GLY A 135 7.22 26.61 10.14
N PHE A 136 6.61 27.34 9.23
CA PHE A 136 5.41 28.12 9.51
C PHE A 136 4.18 27.27 9.78
N ASP A 137 4.16 26.00 9.36
CA ASP A 137 3.03 25.09 9.68
C ASP A 137 2.87 24.89 11.18
N LEU A 138 3.93 25.09 11.98
CA LEU A 138 3.87 25.06 13.45
C LEU A 138 3.07 26.22 14.03
N LEU A 139 2.90 27.30 13.28
CA LEU A 139 2.17 28.51 13.68
C LEU A 139 0.74 28.55 13.14
N ILE A 140 0.42 27.65 12.22
CA ILE A 140 -0.93 27.56 11.63
C ILE A 140 -1.82 26.77 12.60
N PRO A 141 -2.95 27.34 13.05
CA PRO A 141 -3.86 26.63 13.91
C PRO A 141 -4.49 25.45 13.15
N PRO A 142 -4.82 24.34 13.83
CA PRO A 142 -5.50 23.23 13.20
C PRO A 142 -6.84 23.68 12.63
N ARG A 143 -7.19 23.11 11.47
CA ARG A 143 -8.44 23.42 10.78
C ARG A 143 -9.64 23.08 11.66
N SER A 144 -10.60 24.00 11.74
CA SER A 144 -11.83 23.83 12.51
C SER A 144 -12.96 23.12 11.74
N GLU A 145 -12.89 23.10 10.40
CA GLU A 145 -13.88 22.45 9.55
C GLU A 145 -13.58 20.97 9.35
N HIS A 146 -14.59 20.13 9.56
CA HIS A 146 -14.49 18.66 9.46
C HIS A 146 -14.98 18.16 8.09
N GLY A 147 -14.78 18.90 7.02
CA GLY A 147 -15.10 18.50 5.65
C GLY A 147 -13.98 17.65 5.02
N ASP A 148 -14.35 16.74 4.11
CA ASP A 148 -13.39 16.02 3.27
C ASP A 148 -12.87 16.95 2.18
N GLU A 149 -11.59 16.88 1.86
CA GLU A 149 -10.95 17.68 0.83
C GLU A 149 -9.89 16.89 0.06
N SER A 150 -9.63 17.31 -1.17
CA SER A 150 -8.58 16.69 -1.97
C SER A 150 -7.20 17.16 -1.52
N LEU A 151 -6.16 16.32 -1.74
CA LEU A 151 -4.77 16.73 -1.52
C LEU A 151 -4.36 17.97 -2.33
N ALA A 152 -5.06 18.27 -3.42
CA ALA A 152 -4.78 19.44 -4.25
C ALA A 152 -5.39 20.74 -3.69
N SER A 153 -6.40 20.63 -2.82
CA SER A 153 -7.04 21.77 -2.16
C SER A 153 -6.50 22.02 -0.75
N PHE A 154 -5.73 21.09 -0.23
CA PHE A 154 -4.98 21.21 1.01
C PHE A 154 -3.71 22.05 0.74
#